data_397601ca184a63cbfecf30e47608fefc
#
_entry.id   397601ca184a63cbfecf30e47608fefc
#
_cell.length_a   1.000
_cell.length_b   1.000
_cell.length_c   1.000
_cell.angle_alpha   90.00
_cell.angle_beta   90.00
_cell.angle_gamma   90.00
#
_symmetry.space_group_name_H-M   'P 1'
#
loop_
_entity.id
_entity.type
_entity.pdbx_description
1 polymer ?
#
loop_
_entity_poly.entity_id
_entity_poly.type
_entity_poly.pdbx_seq_one_letter_code
_entity_poly.pdbx_strand_id
1 'polypeptide(L)'
;MKKSSSSPLGLYVIGIAALFLAGFLMLVIFGAQTYRNTVGVQSGNNRTRATLSYISAAVRAADAEGGVRVEEESLADGTDTQVLTLLDGDTGFALRIYSADGKLMEEYAAMQVPLTPSAANMVGETEIFEAEIAEGNILKVRTEEGSVRIHLRSYD
;
A
#
# COMPACT_ATOMS: atom_id res chain seq x y z
N MET A 1 61.85 18.34 -28.43
CA MET A 1 60.85 17.64 -27.63
C MET A 1 61.32 17.61 -26.18
N LYS A 2 60.67 18.42 -25.30
CA LYS A 2 61.00 18.50 -23.88
C LYS A 2 60.34 17.33 -23.16
N LYS A 3 61.11 16.31 -22.74
CA LYS A 3 60.64 15.23 -21.88
C LYS A 3 60.31 15.85 -20.53
N SER A 4 59.00 15.98 -20.19
CA SER A 4 58.56 16.36 -18.86
C SER A 4 58.83 15.17 -17.93
N SER A 5 59.90 15.23 -17.14
CA SER A 5 60.10 14.32 -16.02
C SER A 5 59.09 14.68 -14.96
N SER A 6 58.02 13.88 -14.84
CA SER A 6 57.14 13.97 -13.68
C SER A 6 57.95 13.67 -12.45
N SER A 7 58.09 14.66 -11.56
CA SER A 7 58.80 14.47 -10.31
C SER A 7 58.05 13.46 -9.45
N PRO A 8 58.74 12.56 -8.72
CA PRO A 8 58.05 11.56 -7.86
C PRO A 8 57.13 12.21 -6.82
N LEU A 9 57.39 13.44 -6.43
CA LEU A 9 56.56 14.25 -5.55
C LEU A 9 55.19 14.58 -6.20
N GLY A 10 55.17 14.91 -7.52
CA GLY A 10 53.95 15.19 -8.23
C GLY A 10 53.03 13.97 -8.33
N LEU A 11 53.62 12.78 -8.54
CA LEU A 11 52.85 11.50 -8.54
C LEU A 11 52.23 11.19 -7.16
N TYR A 12 52.93 11.50 -6.08
CA TYR A 12 52.41 11.32 -4.73
C TYR A 12 51.23 12.23 -4.43
N VAL A 13 51.33 13.50 -4.80
CA VAL A 13 50.23 14.48 -4.59
C VAL A 13 48.97 14.09 -5.40
N ILE A 14 49.16 13.65 -6.64
CA ILE A 14 48.03 13.19 -7.49
C ILE A 14 47.41 11.93 -6.88
N GLY A 15 48.20 11.00 -6.38
CA GLY A 15 47.72 9.78 -5.72
C GLY A 15 46.85 10.07 -4.50
N ILE A 16 47.33 10.96 -3.62
CA ILE A 16 46.57 11.39 -2.44
C ILE A 16 45.29 12.10 -2.83
N ALA A 17 45.33 13.02 -3.80
CA ALA A 17 44.14 13.72 -4.30
C ALA A 17 43.10 12.76 -4.91
N ALA A 18 43.54 11.75 -5.67
CA ALA A 18 42.68 10.74 -6.21
C ALA A 18 42.00 9.88 -5.14
N LEU A 19 42.77 9.55 -4.07
CA LEU A 19 42.23 8.77 -2.96
C LEU A 19 41.19 9.56 -2.14
N PHE A 20 41.44 10.86 -1.92
CA PHE A 20 40.45 11.76 -1.30
C PHE A 20 39.18 11.89 -2.17
N LEU A 21 39.33 12.04 -3.49
CA LEU A 21 38.19 12.15 -4.39
C LEU A 21 37.38 10.87 -4.41
N ALA A 22 38.03 9.70 -4.45
CA ALA A 22 37.35 8.41 -4.39
C ALA A 22 36.58 8.21 -3.06
N GLY A 23 37.18 8.59 -1.93
CA GLY A 23 36.55 8.54 -0.62
C GLY A 23 35.33 9.47 -0.54
N PHE A 24 35.44 10.68 -1.09
CA PHE A 24 34.33 11.62 -1.15
C PHE A 24 33.18 11.10 -2.02
N LEU A 25 33.49 10.53 -3.20
CA LEU A 25 32.48 9.91 -4.07
C LEU A 25 31.76 8.74 -3.39
N MET A 26 32.48 7.89 -2.68
CA MET A 26 31.88 6.82 -1.89
C MET A 26 30.93 7.36 -0.83
N LEU A 27 31.33 8.38 -0.09
CA LEU A 27 30.46 9.03 0.92
C LEU A 27 29.16 9.56 0.31
N VAL A 28 29.24 10.20 -0.85
CA VAL A 28 28.04 10.71 -1.56
C VAL A 28 27.14 9.58 -2.01
N ILE A 29 27.71 8.49 -2.57
CA ILE A 29 26.93 7.33 -3.03
C ILE A 29 26.25 6.64 -1.84
N PHE A 30 26.97 6.37 -0.75
CA PHE A 30 26.39 5.76 0.44
C PHE A 30 25.34 6.65 1.11
N GLY A 31 25.58 7.96 1.16
CA GLY A 31 24.63 8.94 1.68
C GLY A 31 23.33 8.95 0.86
N ALA A 32 23.43 8.96 -0.46
CA ALA A 32 22.29 8.93 -1.35
C ALA A 32 21.52 7.60 -1.24
N GLN A 33 22.23 6.48 -1.09
CA GLN A 33 21.61 5.16 -0.97
C GLN A 33 20.89 4.99 0.36
N THR A 34 21.50 5.45 1.47
CA THR A 34 20.87 5.47 2.78
C THR A 34 19.62 6.35 2.80
N TYR A 35 19.69 7.52 2.19
CA TYR A 35 18.53 8.42 2.07
C TYR A 35 17.37 7.78 1.30
N ARG A 36 17.66 7.16 0.13
CA ARG A 36 16.64 6.46 -0.67
C ARG A 36 15.98 5.33 0.10
N ASN A 37 16.76 4.53 0.81
CA ASN A 37 16.23 3.42 1.61
C ASN A 37 15.36 3.92 2.75
N THR A 38 15.77 4.98 3.45
CA THR A 38 15.00 5.55 4.56
C THR A 38 13.68 6.15 4.07
N VAL A 39 13.71 6.91 2.98
CA VAL A 39 12.50 7.52 2.41
C VAL A 39 11.56 6.45 1.84
N GLY A 40 12.10 5.42 1.19
CA GLY A 40 11.30 4.30 0.65
C GLY A 40 10.55 3.54 1.74
N VAL A 41 11.22 3.20 2.84
CA VAL A 41 10.60 2.50 3.98
C VAL A 41 9.55 3.37 4.67
N GLN A 42 9.80 4.66 4.83
CA GLN A 42 8.82 5.58 5.43
C GLN A 42 7.59 5.77 4.54
N SER A 43 7.77 5.85 3.23
CA SER A 43 6.65 5.98 2.28
C SER A 43 5.77 4.73 2.26
N GLY A 44 6.36 3.53 2.28
CA GLY A 44 5.64 2.26 2.38
C GLY A 44 4.81 2.21 3.66
N ASN A 45 5.43 2.39 4.82
CA ASN A 45 4.73 2.36 6.12
C ASN A 45 3.61 3.41 6.23
N ASN A 46 3.76 4.58 5.63
CA ASN A 46 2.72 5.61 5.63
C ASN A 46 1.54 5.22 4.74
N ARG A 47 1.78 4.64 3.56
CA ARG A 47 0.71 4.15 2.67
C ARG A 47 -0.08 3.03 3.32
N THR A 48 0.59 2.03 3.87
CA THR A 48 -0.02 0.91 4.59
C THR A 48 -0.92 1.38 5.71
N ARG A 49 -0.42 2.28 6.54
CA ARG A 49 -1.20 2.85 7.65
C ARG A 49 -2.39 3.65 7.15
N ALA A 50 -2.25 4.39 6.06
CA ALA A 50 -3.34 5.16 5.47
C ALA A 50 -4.44 4.24 4.95
N THR A 51 -4.11 3.19 4.20
CA THR A 51 -5.07 2.21 3.66
C THR A 51 -5.82 1.46 4.74
N LEU A 52 -5.10 0.89 5.72
CA LEU A 52 -5.74 0.15 6.82
C LEU A 52 -6.56 1.07 7.74
N SER A 53 -6.12 2.31 7.96
CA SER A 53 -6.87 3.32 8.71
C SER A 53 -8.14 3.73 7.97
N TYR A 54 -8.06 3.88 6.65
CA TYR A 54 -9.22 4.17 5.80
C TYR A 54 -10.27 3.07 5.92
N ILE A 55 -9.87 1.80 5.72
CA ILE A 55 -10.78 0.65 5.88
C ILE A 55 -11.41 0.63 7.27
N SER A 56 -10.59 0.84 8.31
CA SER A 56 -11.09 0.86 9.69
C SER A 56 -12.09 2.00 9.94
N ALA A 57 -11.88 3.16 9.36
CA ALA A 57 -12.81 4.28 9.46
C ALA A 57 -14.11 4.03 8.70
N ALA A 58 -14.03 3.50 7.48
CA ALA A 58 -15.18 3.14 6.66
C ALA A 58 -16.05 2.08 7.35
N VAL A 59 -15.44 1.00 7.86
CA VAL A 59 -16.14 -0.05 8.60
C VAL A 59 -16.86 0.51 9.83
N ARG A 60 -16.20 1.34 10.61
CA ARG A 60 -16.81 1.95 11.80
C ARG A 60 -17.97 2.89 11.49
N ALA A 61 -17.93 3.54 10.34
CA ALA A 61 -19.02 4.40 9.88
C ALA A 61 -20.25 3.59 9.45
N ALA A 62 -20.06 2.37 8.95
CA ALA A 62 -21.10 1.45 8.51
C ALA A 62 -21.46 0.39 9.57
N ASP A 63 -20.92 0.48 10.80
CA ASP A 63 -21.14 -0.49 11.88
C ASP A 63 -22.55 -0.32 12.50
N ALA A 64 -23.53 -0.74 11.72
CA ALA A 64 -24.92 -0.90 12.09
C ALA A 64 -25.32 -2.37 11.90
N GLU A 65 -26.46 -2.78 12.42
CA GLU A 65 -26.99 -4.14 12.27
C GLU A 65 -27.07 -4.56 10.81
N GLY A 66 -26.35 -5.63 10.44
CA GLY A 66 -26.25 -6.10 9.06
C GLY A 66 -25.50 -5.17 8.09
N GLY A 67 -24.95 -4.07 8.59
CA GLY A 67 -24.29 -3.04 7.78
C GLY A 67 -22.93 -3.45 7.20
N VAL A 68 -22.26 -4.46 7.78
CA VAL A 68 -20.96 -4.96 7.35
C VAL A 68 -21.08 -6.41 6.90
N ARG A 69 -20.66 -6.71 5.67
CA ARG A 69 -20.69 -8.07 5.11
C ARG A 69 -19.37 -8.38 4.40
N VAL A 70 -19.03 -9.65 4.37
CA VAL A 70 -17.93 -10.17 3.56
C VAL A 70 -18.49 -11.27 2.68
N GLU A 71 -18.39 -11.06 1.37
CA GLU A 71 -18.98 -11.93 0.35
C GLU A 71 -17.95 -12.19 -0.74
N GLU A 72 -18.12 -13.27 -1.51
CA GLU A 72 -17.37 -13.48 -2.75
C GLU A 72 -18.25 -13.05 -3.93
N GLU A 73 -17.73 -12.17 -4.76
CA GLU A 73 -18.39 -11.70 -5.97
C GLU A 73 -17.49 -11.88 -7.18
N SER A 74 -18.10 -12.09 -8.34
CA SER A 74 -17.37 -12.19 -9.60
C SER A 74 -17.22 -10.82 -10.26
N LEU A 75 -16.02 -10.50 -10.68
CA LEU A 75 -15.74 -9.35 -11.54
C LEU A 75 -16.33 -9.57 -12.95
N ALA A 76 -16.39 -8.51 -13.73
CA ALA A 76 -16.89 -8.57 -15.10
C ALA A 76 -16.08 -9.50 -16.04
N ASP A 77 -14.85 -9.80 -15.70
CA ASP A 77 -13.98 -10.75 -16.44
C ASP A 77 -14.13 -12.22 -15.98
N GLY A 78 -15.00 -12.48 -14.99
CA GLY A 78 -15.24 -13.80 -14.40
C GLY A 78 -14.26 -14.21 -13.31
N THR A 79 -13.40 -13.30 -12.85
CA THR A 79 -12.52 -13.54 -11.71
C THR A 79 -13.28 -13.34 -10.41
N ASP A 80 -13.22 -14.30 -9.49
CA ASP A 80 -13.83 -14.18 -8.17
C ASP A 80 -12.93 -13.38 -7.24
N THR A 81 -13.51 -12.46 -6.48
CA THR A 81 -12.82 -11.66 -5.49
C THR A 81 -13.62 -11.56 -4.20
N GLN A 82 -12.90 -11.47 -3.08
CA GLN A 82 -13.55 -11.14 -1.82
C GLN A 82 -13.92 -9.66 -1.78
N VAL A 83 -15.13 -9.38 -1.33
CA VAL A 83 -15.69 -8.04 -1.24
C VAL A 83 -16.09 -7.74 0.20
N LEU A 84 -15.55 -6.68 0.74
CA LEU A 84 -16.03 -6.09 1.97
C LEU A 84 -17.11 -5.08 1.62
N THR A 85 -18.36 -5.43 1.90
CA THR A 85 -19.55 -4.65 1.59
C THR A 85 -20.00 -3.90 2.84
N LEU A 86 -20.08 -2.58 2.72
CA LEU A 86 -20.48 -1.65 3.76
C LEU A 86 -21.78 -0.99 3.31
N LEU A 87 -22.91 -1.39 3.91
CA LEU A 87 -24.24 -0.89 3.53
C LEU A 87 -24.43 0.56 4.01
N ASP A 88 -25.06 1.36 3.16
CA ASP A 88 -25.47 2.73 3.51
C ASP A 88 -26.92 2.70 4.02
N GLY A 89 -27.11 2.19 5.22
CA GLY A 89 -28.42 2.05 5.83
C GLY A 89 -29.40 1.30 4.92
N ASP A 90 -30.61 1.80 4.81
CA ASP A 90 -31.70 1.20 4.01
C ASP A 90 -31.79 1.78 2.57
N THR A 91 -30.75 2.48 2.10
CA THR A 91 -30.78 3.15 0.78
C THR A 91 -30.70 2.18 -0.39
N GLY A 92 -30.24 0.94 -0.15
CA GLY A 92 -29.95 -0.04 -1.21
C GLY A 92 -28.60 0.20 -1.91
N PHE A 93 -27.80 1.15 -1.41
CA PHE A 93 -26.42 1.41 -1.85
C PHE A 93 -25.42 0.84 -0.85
N ALA A 94 -24.24 0.56 -1.32
CA ALA A 94 -23.13 0.10 -0.50
C ALA A 94 -21.79 0.64 -1.00
N LEU A 95 -20.87 0.84 -0.09
CA LEU A 95 -19.46 0.97 -0.40
C LEU A 95 -18.85 -0.44 -0.42
N ARG A 96 -18.33 -0.85 -1.56
CA ARG A 96 -17.70 -2.16 -1.76
C ARG A 96 -16.20 -1.97 -1.90
N ILE A 97 -15.42 -2.69 -1.09
CA ILE A 97 -13.95 -2.67 -1.09
C ILE A 97 -13.47 -4.06 -1.49
N TYR A 98 -12.66 -4.13 -2.53
CA TYR A 98 -12.17 -5.39 -3.11
C TYR A 98 -10.83 -5.21 -3.81
N SER A 99 -10.16 -6.32 -4.14
CA SER A 99 -8.94 -6.29 -4.93
C SER A 99 -9.23 -6.62 -6.40
N ALA A 100 -8.64 -5.82 -7.31
CA ALA A 100 -8.66 -6.08 -8.74
C ALA A 100 -7.34 -5.59 -9.36
N ASP A 101 -6.70 -6.42 -10.19
CA ASP A 101 -5.45 -6.08 -10.91
C ASP A 101 -4.33 -5.57 -10.00
N GLY A 102 -4.12 -6.18 -8.83
CA GLY A 102 -3.09 -5.77 -7.87
C GLY A 102 -3.38 -4.44 -7.16
N LYS A 103 -4.63 -3.98 -7.19
CA LYS A 103 -5.07 -2.73 -6.58
C LYS A 103 -6.24 -2.96 -5.64
N LEU A 104 -6.23 -2.24 -4.54
CA LEU A 104 -7.39 -2.13 -3.68
C LEU A 104 -8.33 -1.07 -4.25
N MET A 105 -9.52 -1.48 -4.60
CA MET A 105 -10.53 -0.65 -5.23
C MET A 105 -11.69 -0.39 -4.27
N GLU A 106 -12.32 0.76 -4.42
CA GLU A 106 -13.59 1.08 -3.77
C GLU A 106 -14.62 1.50 -4.80
N GLU A 107 -15.84 1.07 -4.60
CA GLU A 107 -16.96 1.40 -5.45
C GLU A 107 -18.21 1.65 -4.61
N TYR A 108 -18.80 2.83 -4.76
CA TYR A 108 -20.10 3.14 -4.16
C TYR A 108 -21.19 2.99 -5.21
N ALA A 109 -21.99 1.95 -5.10
CA ALA A 109 -23.01 1.61 -6.07
C ALA A 109 -24.21 0.91 -5.42
N ALA A 110 -25.31 0.78 -6.18
CA ALA A 110 -26.45 -0.02 -5.75
C ALA A 110 -26.03 -1.50 -5.69
N MET A 111 -26.56 -2.24 -4.71
CA MET A 111 -26.20 -3.64 -4.43
C MET A 111 -26.40 -4.59 -5.64
N GLN A 112 -27.34 -4.29 -6.51
CA GLN A 112 -27.64 -5.14 -7.67
C GLN A 112 -26.70 -4.91 -8.87
N VAL A 113 -25.86 -3.87 -8.81
CA VAL A 113 -24.94 -3.55 -9.91
C VAL A 113 -23.68 -4.41 -9.78
N PRO A 114 -23.25 -5.11 -10.84
CA PRO A 114 -22.00 -5.87 -10.82
C PRO A 114 -20.79 -4.98 -10.52
N LEU A 115 -19.74 -5.57 -9.94
CA LEU A 115 -18.48 -4.87 -9.70
C LEU A 115 -17.87 -4.38 -11.02
N THR A 116 -17.49 -3.11 -11.05
CA THR A 116 -16.94 -2.45 -12.24
C THR A 116 -15.61 -1.78 -11.91
N PRO A 117 -14.48 -2.52 -11.93
CA PRO A 117 -13.17 -1.97 -11.56
C PRO A 117 -12.75 -0.72 -12.34
N SER A 118 -13.19 -0.59 -13.60
CA SER A 118 -12.90 0.58 -14.43
C SER A 118 -13.62 1.85 -14.00
N ALA A 119 -14.68 1.74 -13.21
CA ALA A 119 -15.45 2.86 -12.66
C ALA A 119 -15.14 3.08 -11.16
N ALA A 120 -14.44 2.15 -10.53
CA ALA A 120 -14.08 2.20 -9.12
C ALA A 120 -12.88 3.13 -8.87
N ASN A 121 -12.78 3.64 -7.65
CA ASN A 121 -11.63 4.45 -7.21
C ASN A 121 -10.54 3.53 -6.65
N MET A 122 -9.27 3.82 -6.97
CA MET A 122 -8.15 3.13 -6.36
C MET A 122 -7.85 3.73 -4.98
N VAL A 123 -7.86 2.89 -3.96
CA VAL A 123 -7.52 3.25 -2.56
C VAL A 123 -6.05 2.99 -2.25
N GLY A 124 -5.48 1.95 -2.85
CA GLY A 124 -4.09 1.54 -2.64
C GLY A 124 -3.66 0.44 -3.60
N GLU A 125 -2.41 0.01 -3.45
CA GLU A 125 -1.85 -1.13 -4.17
C GLU A 125 -1.81 -2.33 -3.22
N THR A 126 -2.30 -3.49 -3.65
CA THR A 126 -2.22 -4.75 -2.92
C THR A 126 -2.56 -5.93 -3.80
N GLU A 127 -1.70 -6.95 -3.81
CA GLU A 127 -1.96 -8.24 -4.45
C GLU A 127 -2.88 -9.13 -3.59
N ILE A 128 -2.91 -8.86 -2.28
CA ILE A 128 -3.66 -9.65 -1.31
C ILE A 128 -4.70 -8.76 -0.65
N PHE A 129 -5.96 -9.16 -0.74
CA PHE A 129 -7.04 -8.60 0.04
C PHE A 129 -7.90 -9.76 0.58
N GLU A 130 -7.84 -9.95 1.87
CA GLU A 130 -8.61 -10.98 2.57
C GLU A 130 -9.41 -10.30 3.68
N ALA A 131 -10.69 -10.59 3.74
CA ALA A 131 -11.57 -10.13 4.79
C ALA A 131 -12.32 -11.33 5.37
N GLU A 132 -12.45 -11.40 6.68
CA GLU A 132 -13.24 -12.41 7.37
C GLU A 132 -13.89 -11.84 8.63
N ILE A 133 -15.10 -12.27 8.92
CA ILE A 133 -15.74 -12.01 10.21
C ILE A 133 -15.57 -13.26 11.06
N ALA A 134 -14.71 -13.16 12.09
CA ALA A 134 -14.41 -14.23 13.01
C ALA A 134 -15.36 -14.23 14.20
N GLU A 135 -15.29 -15.29 15.03
CA GLU A 135 -16.04 -15.40 16.27
C GLU A 135 -15.81 -14.16 17.16
N GLY A 136 -16.88 -13.73 17.83
CA GLY A 136 -16.86 -12.52 18.68
C GLY A 136 -16.98 -11.22 17.88
N ASN A 137 -17.57 -11.26 16.69
CA ASN A 137 -17.86 -10.08 15.87
C ASN A 137 -16.60 -9.29 15.51
N ILE A 138 -15.51 -9.99 15.22
CA ILE A 138 -14.23 -9.38 14.85
C ILE A 138 -14.05 -9.48 13.34
N LEU A 139 -14.15 -8.35 12.63
CA LEU A 139 -13.72 -8.24 11.25
C LEU A 139 -12.20 -8.17 11.21
N LYS A 140 -11.59 -9.11 10.51
CA LYS A 140 -10.16 -9.11 10.18
C LYS A 140 -10.03 -8.75 8.71
N VAL A 141 -9.23 -7.76 8.41
CA VAL A 141 -8.85 -7.40 7.05
C VAL A 141 -7.34 -7.51 6.93
N ARG A 142 -6.88 -8.22 5.90
CA ARG A 142 -5.47 -8.43 5.58
C ARG A 142 -5.19 -7.94 4.17
N THR A 143 -4.10 -7.21 4.05
CA THR A 143 -3.50 -6.82 2.78
C THR A 143 -2.05 -7.30 2.74
N GLU A 144 -1.39 -7.22 1.61
CA GLU A 144 0.05 -7.53 1.50
C GLU A 144 0.89 -6.79 2.53
N GLU A 145 0.55 -5.56 2.83
CA GLU A 145 1.31 -4.67 3.68
C GLU A 145 0.99 -4.82 5.18
N GLY A 146 -0.09 -5.51 5.56
CA GLY A 146 -0.45 -5.70 6.96
C GLY A 146 -1.88 -6.12 7.19
N SER A 147 -2.31 -6.09 8.46
CA SER A 147 -3.66 -6.46 8.84
C SER A 147 -4.25 -5.53 9.91
N VAL A 148 -5.58 -5.42 9.91
CA VAL A 148 -6.34 -4.72 10.94
C VAL A 148 -7.43 -5.63 11.49
N ARG A 149 -7.73 -5.49 12.79
CA ARG A 149 -8.85 -6.14 13.45
C ARG A 149 -9.80 -5.07 13.97
N ILE A 150 -11.08 -5.22 13.65
CA ILE A 150 -12.11 -4.26 13.99
C ILE A 150 -13.22 -5.02 14.70
N HIS A 151 -13.54 -4.64 15.91
CA HIS A 151 -14.68 -5.19 16.63
C HIS A 151 -15.95 -4.48 16.16
N LEU A 152 -16.88 -5.25 15.58
CA LEU A 152 -18.18 -4.78 15.13
C LEU A 152 -19.13 -4.76 16.33
N ARG A 153 -19.79 -3.64 16.56
CA ARG A 153 -20.66 -3.45 17.74
C ARG A 153 -22.07 -3.96 17.50
N SER A 154 -22.51 -3.92 16.24
CA SER A 154 -23.89 -4.16 15.84
C SER A 154 -24.02 -5.38 14.93
N TYR A 155 -23.06 -6.30 14.98
CA TYR A 155 -23.08 -7.52 14.18
C TYR A 155 -23.74 -8.64 15.00
N ASP A 156 -24.93 -9.06 14.60
CA ASP A 156 -25.70 -10.22 15.12
C ASP A 156 -25.81 -11.31 14.06
#